data_45e22ddbd528e9a070e5db5353744982
#
_entry.id   45e22ddbd528e9a070e5db5353744982
#
_cell.length_a   1.000
_cell.length_b   1.000
_cell.length_c   1.000
_cell.angle_alpha   90.00
_cell.angle_beta   90.00
_cell.angle_gamma   90.00
#
_symmetry.space_group_name_H-M   'P 1'
#
loop_
_entity.id
_entity.type
_entity.pdbx_description
1 polymer ?
#
loop_
_entity_poly.entity_id
_entity_poly.type
_entity_poly.pdbx_seq_one_letter_code
_entity_poly.pdbx_strand_id
1 'polypeptide(L)'
;METANPHRKKDWKHLIPTTDTEETMSKYTIGIDYGTLSGRALLCRVEDGAELASAVFEYPHAVMDRTLAASGEPLPRDFALQDPQDYLLVLQNTVPAVLRESSIDPEDVIGIGIDFTACTMLPVDKNGTPLCFSEQFKNEKYAYVKLWKHHAAQSYANRLNAVAAQRGEPFLKRYGGKISSEWMIPKIWETLDHAPQVYHAAAHFIEAADFITWQLCGTLTRNSCCAGYKAIYHKKEGYPSSEFFAALDPALRNVVQEKLSGPVVALGQCAGRLTERYAKLLGLSTRTAVA
;
A
#
# COMPACT_ATOMS: atom_id res chain seq x y z
N MET A 1 11.86 -74.58 -47.07
CA MET A 1 12.56 -73.83 -46.04
C MET A 1 12.58 -72.36 -46.44
N GLU A 2 11.59 -71.63 -46.00
CA GLU A 2 11.46 -70.18 -46.26
C GLU A 2 11.54 -69.43 -44.92
N THR A 3 12.59 -68.65 -44.75
CA THR A 3 12.91 -67.97 -43.56
C THR A 3 12.11 -66.72 -43.44
N ALA A 4 11.34 -66.59 -42.37
CA ALA A 4 10.54 -65.40 -42.02
C ALA A 4 11.44 -64.16 -41.69
N ASN A 5 11.12 -63.04 -42.31
CA ASN A 5 11.78 -61.76 -42.11
C ASN A 5 11.13 -61.04 -40.91
N PRO A 6 11.87 -60.70 -39.81
CA PRO A 6 11.30 -60.15 -38.56
C PRO A 6 11.25 -58.63 -38.49
N HIS A 7 11.34 -57.86 -39.56
CA HIS A 7 11.36 -56.38 -39.48
C HIS A 7 10.15 -55.70 -40.13
N ARG A 8 8.95 -55.98 -39.62
CA ARG A 8 7.79 -55.11 -39.87
C ARG A 8 7.76 -54.00 -38.80
N LYS A 9 8.28 -52.81 -39.13
CA LYS A 9 8.09 -51.62 -38.31
C LYS A 9 6.59 -51.34 -38.23
N LYS A 10 6.00 -51.51 -37.03
CA LYS A 10 4.64 -51.08 -36.75
C LYS A 10 4.60 -49.55 -36.78
N ASP A 11 3.79 -49.00 -37.66
CA ASP A 11 3.57 -47.57 -37.81
C ASP A 11 2.66 -47.10 -36.67
N TRP A 12 3.24 -46.46 -35.64
CA TRP A 12 2.54 -46.01 -34.46
C TRP A 12 1.90 -44.63 -34.62
N LYS A 13 1.87 -44.08 -35.87
CA LYS A 13 1.37 -42.72 -36.13
C LYS A 13 -0.14 -42.54 -35.99
N HIS A 14 -0.92 -43.60 -35.74
CA HIS A 14 -2.38 -43.53 -35.63
C HIS A 14 -2.92 -43.70 -34.20
N LEU A 15 -2.06 -43.66 -33.15
CA LEU A 15 -2.44 -43.85 -31.75
C LEU A 15 -2.02 -42.70 -30.82
N ILE A 16 -1.67 -41.54 -31.37
CA ILE A 16 -1.59 -40.35 -30.57
C ILE A 16 -2.97 -39.68 -30.67
N PRO A 17 -3.78 -39.63 -29.57
CA PRO A 17 -4.90 -38.74 -29.57
C PRO A 17 -4.31 -37.35 -29.79
N THR A 18 -4.81 -36.61 -30.78
CA THR A 18 -4.68 -35.16 -30.79
C THR A 18 -5.36 -34.70 -29.52
N THR A 19 -4.58 -34.51 -28.45
CA THR A 19 -5.05 -33.72 -27.35
C THR A 19 -5.33 -32.36 -27.96
N ASP A 20 -6.62 -32.02 -28.03
CA ASP A 20 -7.03 -30.61 -28.08
C ASP A 20 -6.23 -29.94 -26.96
N THR A 21 -5.17 -29.24 -27.33
CA THR A 21 -4.54 -28.26 -26.44
C THR A 21 -5.64 -27.23 -26.25
N GLU A 22 -6.38 -27.33 -25.14
CA GLU A 22 -7.03 -26.16 -24.60
C GLU A 22 -5.92 -25.08 -24.59
N GLU A 23 -6.03 -24.11 -25.46
CA GLU A 23 -5.20 -22.90 -25.38
C GLU A 23 -5.46 -22.33 -23.97
N THR A 24 -4.58 -22.66 -23.03
CA THR A 24 -4.61 -22.08 -21.73
C THR A 24 -4.36 -20.59 -21.94
N MET A 25 -5.44 -19.80 -21.94
CA MET A 25 -5.36 -18.36 -22.10
C MET A 25 -4.40 -17.80 -21.05
N SER A 26 -3.36 -17.11 -21.53
CA SER A 26 -2.36 -16.50 -20.63
C SER A 26 -3.03 -15.58 -19.63
N LYS A 27 -2.57 -15.62 -18.38
CA LYS A 27 -3.04 -14.74 -17.31
C LYS A 27 -2.01 -13.68 -16.99
N TYR A 28 -2.48 -12.53 -16.56
CA TYR A 28 -1.66 -11.35 -16.33
C TYR A 28 -1.89 -10.76 -14.95
N THR A 29 -0.88 -10.07 -14.46
CA THR A 29 -0.95 -9.26 -13.23
C THR A 29 -0.37 -7.89 -13.47
N ILE A 30 -0.84 -6.90 -12.72
CA ILE A 30 -0.29 -5.54 -12.73
C ILE A 30 0.33 -5.27 -11.37
N GLY A 31 1.63 -4.98 -11.34
CA GLY A 31 2.31 -4.40 -10.18
C GLY A 31 2.27 -2.89 -10.26
N ILE A 32 1.96 -2.20 -9.17
CA ILE A 32 2.00 -0.73 -9.10
C ILE A 32 2.93 -0.33 -7.97
N ASP A 33 4.05 0.30 -8.35
CA ASP A 33 5.08 0.82 -7.43
C ASP A 33 4.92 2.33 -7.27
N TYR A 34 4.72 2.77 -6.02
CA TYR A 34 4.60 4.16 -5.62
C TYR A 34 5.92 4.66 -5.00
N GLY A 35 6.72 5.29 -5.82
CA GLY A 35 7.97 5.91 -5.38
C GLY A 35 7.77 7.29 -4.73
N THR A 36 8.87 8.01 -4.55
CA THR A 36 8.86 9.34 -3.89
C THR A 36 8.33 10.47 -4.81
N LEU A 37 8.54 10.38 -6.12
CA LEU A 37 8.20 11.46 -7.07
C LEU A 37 7.28 10.98 -8.19
N SER A 38 7.05 9.69 -8.32
CA SER A 38 6.25 9.10 -9.39
C SER A 38 5.71 7.73 -8.95
N GLY A 39 4.67 7.28 -9.63
CA GLY A 39 4.22 5.89 -9.57
C GLY A 39 4.36 5.21 -10.93
N ARG A 40 4.52 3.89 -10.91
CA ARG A 40 4.71 3.07 -12.10
C ARG A 40 3.77 1.87 -12.07
N ALA A 41 3.14 1.56 -13.20
CA ALA A 41 2.50 0.28 -13.41
C ALA A 41 3.35 -0.59 -14.33
N LEU A 42 3.43 -1.88 -14.03
CA LEU A 42 4.08 -2.91 -14.82
C LEU A 42 3.11 -4.06 -15.03
N LEU A 43 2.86 -4.41 -16.28
CA LEU A 43 2.03 -5.54 -16.67
C LEU A 43 2.92 -6.76 -16.95
N CYS A 44 2.68 -7.85 -16.23
CA CYS A 44 3.44 -9.10 -16.36
C CYS A 44 2.55 -10.28 -16.71
N ARG A 45 3.08 -11.18 -17.54
CA ARG A 45 2.48 -12.49 -17.76
C ARG A 45 2.83 -13.43 -16.61
N VAL A 46 1.81 -14.17 -16.12
CA VAL A 46 1.95 -14.99 -14.89
C VAL A 46 2.84 -16.22 -15.12
N GLU A 47 2.78 -16.83 -16.31
CA GLU A 47 3.43 -18.11 -16.61
C GLU A 47 4.96 -18.04 -16.57
N ASP A 48 5.53 -16.93 -17.00
CA ASP A 48 6.99 -16.80 -17.17
C ASP A 48 7.56 -15.50 -16.61
N GLY A 49 6.69 -14.61 -16.08
CA GLY A 49 7.10 -13.32 -15.57
C GLY A 49 7.50 -12.31 -16.65
N ALA A 50 7.15 -12.55 -17.91
CA ALA A 50 7.46 -11.61 -18.99
C ALA A 50 6.80 -10.27 -18.77
N GLU A 51 7.59 -9.21 -18.81
CA GLU A 51 7.15 -7.82 -18.73
C GLU A 51 6.63 -7.39 -20.11
N LEU A 52 5.35 -7.03 -20.21
CA LEU A 52 4.70 -6.72 -21.49
C LEU A 52 4.59 -5.22 -21.74
N ALA A 53 4.33 -4.44 -20.72
CA ALA A 53 4.19 -3.00 -20.81
C ALA A 53 4.47 -2.34 -19.47
N SER A 54 4.99 -1.11 -19.51
CA SER A 54 5.16 -0.29 -18.29
C SER A 54 4.79 1.16 -18.56
N ALA A 55 4.21 1.82 -17.56
CA ALA A 55 3.88 3.24 -17.65
C ALA A 55 4.24 3.95 -16.34
N VAL A 56 4.74 5.16 -16.45
CA VAL A 56 5.12 6.00 -15.31
C VAL A 56 4.26 7.27 -15.32
N PHE A 57 3.88 7.72 -14.12
CA PHE A 57 3.20 8.99 -13.92
C PHE A 57 3.91 9.76 -12.80
N GLU A 58 4.42 10.94 -13.11
CA GLU A 58 5.05 11.85 -12.16
C GLU A 58 3.98 12.55 -11.32
N TYR A 59 4.25 12.73 -10.03
CA TYR A 59 3.32 13.41 -9.12
C TYR A 59 3.27 14.91 -9.41
N PRO A 60 2.09 15.47 -9.75
CA PRO A 60 1.96 16.91 -9.99
C PRO A 60 2.41 17.79 -8.83
N HIS A 61 2.19 17.35 -7.59
CA HIS A 61 2.57 18.09 -6.39
C HIS A 61 3.96 17.70 -5.86
N ALA A 62 4.58 16.64 -6.42
CA ALA A 62 5.88 16.11 -6.00
C ALA A 62 5.97 15.90 -4.47
N VAL A 63 7.04 16.36 -3.82
CA VAL A 63 7.17 16.42 -2.37
C VAL A 63 7.05 17.86 -1.90
N MET A 64 6.06 18.14 -1.08
CA MET A 64 5.87 19.42 -0.43
C MET A 64 6.77 19.48 0.82
N ASP A 65 7.91 20.14 0.72
CA ASP A 65 8.88 20.30 1.82
C ASP A 65 9.20 21.78 2.12
N ARG A 66 8.65 22.70 1.33
CA ARG A 66 8.83 24.17 1.50
C ARG A 66 7.51 24.90 1.70
N THR A 67 6.52 24.55 0.93
CA THR A 67 5.19 25.17 0.96
C THR A 67 4.11 24.12 0.80
N LEU A 68 2.96 24.34 1.43
CA LEU A 68 1.76 23.54 1.21
C LEU A 68 1.12 23.99 -0.11
N ALA A 69 0.97 23.09 -1.09
CA ALA A 69 0.48 23.43 -2.42
C ALA A 69 -0.91 24.08 -2.42
N ALA A 70 -1.82 23.63 -1.53
CA ALA A 70 -3.19 24.14 -1.47
C ALA A 70 -3.31 25.58 -0.96
N SER A 71 -2.44 26.04 -0.05
CA SER A 71 -2.54 27.37 0.55
C SER A 71 -1.35 28.28 0.19
N GLY A 72 -0.23 27.72 -0.30
CA GLY A 72 1.03 28.45 -0.48
C GLY A 72 1.73 28.78 0.85
N GLU A 73 1.23 28.33 2.01
CA GLU A 73 1.85 28.59 3.30
C GLU A 73 3.19 27.87 3.44
N PRO A 74 4.21 28.52 4.04
CA PRO A 74 5.48 27.89 4.32
C PRO A 74 5.32 26.69 5.25
N LEU A 75 5.98 25.59 4.93
CA LEU A 75 6.08 24.42 5.79
C LEU A 75 7.26 24.58 6.75
N PRO A 76 7.13 24.14 8.02
CA PRO A 76 8.25 24.08 8.94
C PRO A 76 9.37 23.19 8.42
N ARG A 77 10.57 23.38 8.94
CA ARG A 77 11.72 22.53 8.65
C ARG A 77 11.40 21.06 8.97
N ASP A 78 12.00 20.17 8.19
CA ASP A 78 11.89 18.71 8.33
C ASP A 78 10.49 18.14 8.02
N PHE A 79 9.56 18.98 7.49
CA PHE A 79 8.34 18.52 6.87
C PHE A 79 8.64 17.92 5.50
N ALA A 80 7.95 16.83 5.18
CA ALA A 80 7.90 16.25 3.84
C ALA A 80 6.50 15.63 3.65
N LEU A 81 5.68 16.31 2.87
CA LEU A 81 4.28 15.94 2.64
C LEU A 81 4.08 15.56 1.17
N GLN A 82 3.01 14.79 0.93
CA GLN A 82 2.52 14.51 -0.42
C GLN A 82 1.00 14.69 -0.47
N ASP A 83 0.49 14.90 -1.68
CA ASP A 83 -0.95 14.96 -1.92
C ASP A 83 -1.46 13.56 -2.28
N PRO A 84 -2.42 12.97 -1.53
CA PRO A 84 -2.95 11.66 -1.84
C PRO A 84 -3.70 11.61 -3.19
N GLN A 85 -4.08 12.75 -3.76
CA GLN A 85 -4.63 12.83 -5.10
C GLN A 85 -3.65 12.34 -6.16
N ASP A 86 -2.35 12.61 -5.99
CA ASP A 86 -1.31 12.18 -6.92
C ASP A 86 -1.28 10.63 -7.03
N TYR A 87 -1.51 9.94 -5.93
CA TYR A 87 -1.57 8.48 -5.92
C TYR A 87 -2.76 7.93 -6.71
N LEU A 88 -3.93 8.59 -6.60
CA LEU A 88 -5.11 8.21 -7.37
C LEU A 88 -4.92 8.50 -8.86
N LEU A 89 -4.19 9.56 -9.20
CA LEU A 89 -3.83 9.88 -10.58
C LEU A 89 -2.88 8.85 -11.20
N VAL A 90 -1.96 8.27 -10.41
CA VAL A 90 -1.12 7.14 -10.88
C VAL A 90 -2.01 6.00 -11.40
N LEU A 91 -2.98 5.54 -10.63
CA LEU A 91 -3.91 4.48 -11.04
C LEU A 91 -4.58 4.82 -12.37
N GLN A 92 -5.14 6.04 -12.47
CA GLN A 92 -5.93 6.48 -13.62
C GLN A 92 -5.10 6.64 -14.90
N ASN A 93 -3.82 6.96 -14.77
CA ASN A 93 -2.96 7.21 -15.91
C ASN A 93 -2.16 5.97 -16.32
N THR A 94 -1.64 5.20 -15.36
CA THR A 94 -0.71 4.11 -15.68
C THR A 94 -1.40 2.81 -16.04
N VAL A 95 -2.47 2.41 -15.32
CA VAL A 95 -3.16 1.14 -15.58
C VAL A 95 -3.81 1.10 -16.97
N PRO A 96 -4.61 2.09 -17.39
CA PRO A 96 -5.13 2.09 -18.75
C PRO A 96 -4.03 2.21 -19.82
N ALA A 97 -2.88 2.82 -19.50
CA ALA A 97 -1.77 2.92 -20.44
C ALA A 97 -1.14 1.56 -20.74
N VAL A 98 -0.81 0.77 -19.71
CA VAL A 98 -0.22 -0.56 -19.90
C VAL A 98 -1.18 -1.53 -20.60
N LEU A 99 -2.50 -1.40 -20.36
CA LEU A 99 -3.50 -2.20 -21.07
C LEU A 99 -3.53 -1.88 -22.56
N ARG A 100 -3.51 -0.60 -22.93
CA ARG A 100 -3.48 -0.17 -24.34
C ARG A 100 -2.21 -0.59 -25.05
N GLU A 101 -1.05 -0.46 -24.39
CA GLU A 101 0.25 -0.79 -24.97
C GLU A 101 0.40 -2.29 -25.22
N SER A 102 -0.04 -3.11 -24.28
CA SER A 102 0.09 -4.57 -24.38
C SER A 102 -0.91 -5.23 -25.31
N SER A 103 -2.04 -4.57 -25.57
CA SER A 103 -3.15 -5.11 -26.39
C SER A 103 -3.69 -6.45 -25.91
N ILE A 104 -3.55 -6.80 -24.62
CA ILE A 104 -4.15 -8.00 -24.02
C ILE A 104 -5.64 -7.79 -23.76
N ASP A 105 -6.38 -8.88 -23.52
CA ASP A 105 -7.75 -8.79 -23.01
C ASP A 105 -7.69 -8.41 -21.51
N PRO A 106 -8.28 -7.28 -21.09
CA PRO A 106 -8.33 -6.88 -19.69
C PRO A 106 -9.02 -7.91 -18.77
N GLU A 107 -9.88 -8.77 -19.31
CA GLU A 107 -10.53 -9.85 -18.54
C GLU A 107 -9.54 -10.94 -18.10
N ASP A 108 -8.35 -11.00 -18.71
CA ASP A 108 -7.28 -11.93 -18.36
C ASP A 108 -6.34 -11.39 -17.27
N VAL A 109 -6.52 -10.15 -16.83
CA VAL A 109 -5.80 -9.58 -15.68
C VAL A 109 -6.43 -10.09 -14.38
N ILE A 110 -5.74 -11.03 -13.72
CA ILE A 110 -6.26 -11.72 -12.54
C ILE A 110 -5.98 -11.00 -11.21
N GLY A 111 -5.01 -10.07 -11.18
CA GLY A 111 -4.66 -9.38 -9.95
C GLY A 111 -3.87 -8.10 -10.13
N ILE A 112 -3.98 -7.23 -9.11
CA ILE A 112 -3.15 -6.03 -8.92
C ILE A 112 -2.43 -6.16 -7.58
N GLY A 113 -1.10 -5.96 -7.61
CA GLY A 113 -0.26 -5.85 -6.42
C GLY A 113 0.20 -4.40 -6.21
N ILE A 114 0.22 -3.95 -4.97
CA ILE A 114 0.64 -2.59 -4.60
C ILE A 114 1.95 -2.64 -3.82
N ASP A 115 2.95 -1.91 -4.31
CA ASP A 115 4.16 -1.57 -3.56
C ASP A 115 4.23 -0.07 -3.30
N PHE A 116 4.82 0.32 -2.18
CA PHE A 116 4.82 1.71 -1.75
C PHE A 116 6.04 2.02 -0.86
N THR A 117 6.53 3.26 -0.94
CA THR A 117 7.51 3.76 0.03
C THR A 117 6.94 3.64 1.45
N ALA A 118 7.44 2.67 2.22
CA ALA A 118 6.98 2.42 3.58
C ALA A 118 7.18 3.63 4.49
N CYS A 119 6.46 3.74 5.62
CA CYS A 119 6.41 4.92 6.48
C CYS A 119 5.70 6.14 5.87
N THR A 120 5.02 5.99 4.78
CA THR A 120 4.21 7.03 4.15
C THR A 120 2.78 6.86 4.63
N MET A 121 2.27 7.78 5.44
CA MET A 121 1.00 7.60 6.15
C MET A 121 0.14 8.86 6.12
N LEU A 122 -1.19 8.67 6.21
CA LEU A 122 -2.16 9.77 6.16
C LEU A 122 -3.36 9.55 7.10
N PRO A 123 -4.00 10.64 7.57
CA PRO A 123 -5.28 10.58 8.25
C PRO A 123 -6.44 10.50 7.24
N VAL A 124 -7.36 9.57 7.49
CA VAL A 124 -8.56 9.39 6.68
C VAL A 124 -9.83 9.34 7.54
N ASP A 125 -10.97 9.64 6.94
CA ASP A 125 -12.28 9.45 7.54
C ASP A 125 -12.69 7.97 7.61
N LYS A 126 -13.89 7.70 8.15
CA LYS A 126 -14.44 6.34 8.25
C LYS A 126 -14.70 5.63 6.91
N ASN A 127 -14.72 6.37 5.82
CA ASN A 127 -14.93 5.86 4.47
C ASN A 127 -13.61 5.70 3.69
N GLY A 128 -12.46 6.00 4.33
CA GLY A 128 -11.16 6.00 3.68
C GLY A 128 -10.87 7.24 2.84
N THR A 129 -11.63 8.34 3.04
CA THR A 129 -11.38 9.61 2.35
C THR A 129 -10.28 10.38 3.09
N PRO A 130 -9.19 10.80 2.42
CA PRO A 130 -8.17 11.65 3.02
C PRO A 130 -8.76 12.95 3.58
N LEU A 131 -8.37 13.32 4.80
CA LEU A 131 -8.95 14.51 5.46
C LEU A 131 -8.64 15.80 4.68
N CYS A 132 -7.47 15.89 4.04
CA CYS A 132 -7.10 17.04 3.20
C CYS A 132 -8.02 17.28 2.00
N PHE A 133 -8.86 16.30 1.61
CA PHE A 133 -9.85 16.48 0.54
C PHE A 133 -11.09 17.27 0.98
N SER A 134 -11.27 17.48 2.28
CA SER A 134 -12.38 18.27 2.81
C SER A 134 -12.06 19.76 2.82
N GLU A 135 -13.06 20.60 2.62
CA GLU A 135 -12.95 22.07 2.74
C GLU A 135 -12.40 22.51 4.09
N GLN A 136 -12.73 21.76 5.16
CA GLN A 136 -12.28 22.05 6.52
C GLN A 136 -10.76 21.89 6.67
N PHE A 137 -10.14 20.90 5.99
CA PHE A 137 -8.76 20.52 6.22
C PHE A 137 -7.83 20.69 5.02
N LYS A 138 -8.32 21.18 3.88
CA LYS A 138 -7.51 21.34 2.65
C LYS A 138 -6.28 22.25 2.84
N ASN A 139 -6.34 23.19 3.79
CA ASN A 139 -5.24 24.10 4.12
C ASN A 139 -4.49 23.69 5.40
N GLU A 140 -4.80 22.51 5.98
CA GLU A 140 -4.17 22.03 7.19
C GLU A 140 -3.06 21.02 6.86
N LYS A 141 -1.80 21.41 7.04
CA LYS A 141 -0.64 20.56 6.68
C LYS A 141 -0.62 19.20 7.35
N TYR A 142 -1.18 19.07 8.56
CA TYR A 142 -1.25 17.79 9.27
C TYR A 142 -2.32 16.83 8.73
N ALA A 143 -3.20 17.30 7.82
CA ALA A 143 -4.19 16.48 7.14
C ALA A 143 -3.67 15.80 5.86
N TYR A 144 -2.46 16.15 5.42
CA TYR A 144 -1.78 15.57 4.26
C TYR A 144 -0.99 14.32 4.60
N VAL A 145 -0.53 13.64 3.55
CA VAL A 145 0.36 12.47 3.69
C VAL A 145 1.70 12.91 4.26
N LYS A 146 2.14 12.28 5.35
CA LYS A 146 3.49 12.40 5.88
C LYS A 146 4.38 11.34 5.25
N LEU A 147 5.29 11.76 4.38
CA LEU A 147 6.20 10.88 3.65
C LEU A 147 7.21 10.21 4.57
N TRP A 148 7.87 9.14 4.13
CA TRP A 148 8.93 8.46 4.88
C TRP A 148 10.03 9.41 5.39
N LYS A 149 10.43 10.41 4.61
CA LYS A 149 11.42 11.43 4.98
C LYS A 149 10.87 12.61 5.79
N HIS A 150 9.65 12.53 6.33
CA HIS A 150 9.11 13.51 7.26
C HIS A 150 9.74 13.30 8.64
N HIS A 151 10.66 14.19 9.02
CA HIS A 151 11.44 14.07 10.25
C HIS A 151 10.99 15.02 11.37
N ALA A 152 9.97 15.85 11.15
CA ALA A 152 9.45 16.78 12.14
C ALA A 152 8.96 16.09 13.44
N ALA A 153 8.62 14.80 13.36
CA ALA A 153 8.26 13.97 14.51
C ALA A 153 9.46 13.51 15.39
N GLN A 154 10.68 14.04 15.20
CA GLN A 154 11.88 13.55 15.89
C GLN A 154 11.82 13.69 17.42
N SER A 155 11.25 14.77 17.95
CA SER A 155 11.08 14.95 19.39
C SER A 155 10.17 13.88 20.00
N TYR A 156 9.11 13.50 19.29
CA TYR A 156 8.17 12.44 19.66
C TYR A 156 8.81 11.06 19.65
N ALA A 157 9.64 10.76 18.63
CA ALA A 157 10.41 9.53 18.59
C ALA A 157 11.40 9.43 19.76
N ASN A 158 12.07 10.53 20.11
CA ASN A 158 13.00 10.58 21.25
C ASN A 158 12.26 10.32 22.58
N ARG A 159 11.10 10.96 22.79
CA ARG A 159 10.25 10.76 23.99
C ARG A 159 9.74 9.32 24.05
N LEU A 160 9.24 8.76 22.94
CA LEU A 160 8.79 7.38 22.85
C LEU A 160 9.89 6.40 23.24
N ASN A 161 11.09 6.58 22.68
CA ASN A 161 12.24 5.74 23.00
C ASN A 161 12.63 5.80 24.48
N ALA A 162 12.62 7.00 25.08
CA ALA A 162 12.91 7.17 26.50
C ALA A 162 11.89 6.44 27.39
N VAL A 163 10.59 6.63 27.13
CA VAL A 163 9.51 5.95 27.87
C VAL A 163 9.59 4.43 27.68
N ALA A 164 9.79 3.94 26.45
CA ALA A 164 9.91 2.53 26.19
C ALA A 164 11.11 1.88 26.87
N ALA A 165 12.26 2.57 26.90
CA ALA A 165 13.45 2.10 27.61
C ALA A 165 13.25 2.08 29.13
N GLN A 166 12.66 3.14 29.70
CA GLN A 166 12.35 3.23 31.14
C GLN A 166 11.39 2.11 31.59
N ARG A 167 10.42 1.77 30.76
CA ARG A 167 9.43 0.71 31.03
C ARG A 167 9.95 -0.69 30.71
N GLY A 168 11.11 -0.82 30.05
CA GLY A 168 11.65 -2.10 29.61
C GLY A 168 10.80 -2.78 28.51
N GLU A 169 10.18 -2.00 27.63
CA GLU A 169 9.30 -2.51 26.60
C GLU A 169 10.05 -3.46 25.64
N PRO A 170 9.58 -4.71 25.47
CA PRO A 170 10.33 -5.74 24.77
C PRO A 170 10.45 -5.48 23.25
N PHE A 171 9.54 -4.69 22.69
CA PHE A 171 9.55 -4.41 21.25
C PHE A 171 10.80 -3.64 20.79
N LEU A 172 11.43 -2.82 21.64
CA LEU A 172 12.63 -2.04 21.25
C LEU A 172 13.75 -2.93 20.70
N LYS A 173 13.94 -4.12 21.26
CA LYS A 173 15.00 -5.05 20.83
C LYS A 173 14.79 -5.52 19.37
N ARG A 174 13.54 -5.61 18.91
CA ARG A 174 13.21 -6.01 17.53
C ARG A 174 13.64 -4.97 16.51
N TYR A 175 13.77 -3.72 16.94
CA TYR A 175 14.07 -2.56 16.08
C TYR A 175 15.46 -1.97 16.35
N GLY A 176 16.38 -2.79 16.86
CA GLY A 176 17.74 -2.33 17.16
C GLY A 176 17.81 -1.35 18.33
N GLY A 177 16.82 -1.38 19.23
CA GLY A 177 16.78 -0.54 20.43
C GLY A 177 16.21 0.87 20.23
N LYS A 178 15.72 1.21 19.02
CA LYS A 178 15.27 2.56 18.71
C LYS A 178 14.16 2.62 17.67
N ILE A 179 13.15 3.44 17.92
CA ILE A 179 12.09 3.80 16.98
C ILE A 179 12.47 5.11 16.28
N SER A 180 12.33 5.16 14.95
CA SER A 180 12.62 6.33 14.12
C SER A 180 11.46 7.35 14.13
N SER A 181 11.77 8.62 13.90
CA SER A 181 10.79 9.68 13.64
C SER A 181 9.95 9.45 12.39
N GLU A 182 10.45 8.64 11.46
CA GLU A 182 9.74 8.29 10.23
C GLU A 182 8.50 7.43 10.47
N TRP A 183 8.40 6.75 11.62
CA TRP A 183 7.40 5.73 11.86
C TRP A 183 6.06 6.31 12.30
N MET A 184 5.03 5.47 12.20
CA MET A 184 3.63 5.87 12.33
C MET A 184 3.32 6.49 13.70
N ILE A 185 3.74 5.88 14.81
CA ILE A 185 3.37 6.35 16.16
C ILE A 185 3.93 7.74 16.48
N PRO A 186 5.21 8.07 16.24
CA PRO A 186 5.70 9.44 16.39
C PRO A 186 4.92 10.47 15.55
N LYS A 187 4.58 10.14 14.32
CA LYS A 187 3.81 11.02 13.41
C LYS A 187 2.37 11.22 13.87
N ILE A 188 1.73 10.19 14.43
CA ILE A 188 0.40 10.30 15.02
C ILE A 188 0.45 11.20 16.24
N TRP A 189 1.42 11.01 17.12
CA TRP A 189 1.59 11.81 18.33
C TRP A 189 1.87 13.27 18.01
N GLU A 190 2.74 13.53 17.04
CA GLU A 190 2.95 14.88 16.49
C GLU A 190 1.64 15.52 15.99
N THR A 191 0.80 14.74 15.30
CA THR A 191 -0.50 15.24 14.82
C THR A 191 -1.44 15.54 15.97
N LEU A 192 -1.50 14.70 17.01
CA LEU A 192 -2.30 14.94 18.22
C LEU A 192 -1.91 16.25 18.89
N ASP A 193 -0.61 16.51 19.02
CA ASP A 193 -0.08 17.66 19.77
C ASP A 193 -0.25 18.99 19.02
N HIS A 194 0.02 18.98 17.69
CA HIS A 194 0.02 20.20 16.89
C HIS A 194 -1.29 20.49 16.14
N ALA A 195 -2.08 19.47 15.88
CA ALA A 195 -3.36 19.58 15.15
C ALA A 195 -4.40 18.62 15.74
N PRO A 196 -4.80 18.79 17.02
CA PRO A 196 -5.75 17.90 17.68
C PRO A 196 -7.07 17.76 16.91
N GLN A 197 -7.50 18.81 16.19
CA GLN A 197 -8.69 18.78 15.35
C GLN A 197 -8.55 17.75 14.20
N VAL A 198 -7.37 17.57 13.61
CA VAL A 198 -7.09 16.55 12.60
C VAL A 198 -7.08 15.16 13.24
N TYR A 199 -6.40 15.02 14.38
CA TYR A 199 -6.35 13.76 15.11
C TYR A 199 -7.75 13.26 15.48
N HIS A 200 -8.62 14.13 15.99
CA HIS A 200 -9.97 13.76 16.39
C HIS A 200 -10.88 13.48 15.18
N ALA A 201 -10.74 14.21 14.07
CA ALA A 201 -11.50 13.99 12.85
C ALA A 201 -11.08 12.71 12.11
N ALA A 202 -9.83 12.29 12.24
CA ALA A 202 -9.36 11.05 11.63
C ALA A 202 -10.05 9.84 12.27
N ALA A 203 -10.73 9.03 11.45
CA ALA A 203 -11.17 7.71 11.86
C ALA A 203 -10.00 6.71 11.87
N HIS A 204 -9.07 6.88 10.92
CA HIS A 204 -7.88 6.04 10.84
C HIS A 204 -6.65 6.88 10.45
N PHE A 205 -5.49 6.50 11.00
CA PHE A 205 -4.20 6.76 10.39
C PHE A 205 -3.79 5.48 9.65
N ILE A 206 -3.43 5.61 8.37
CA ILE A 206 -3.21 4.47 7.48
C ILE A 206 -1.94 4.64 6.65
N GLU A 207 -1.20 3.55 6.40
CA GLU A 207 -0.12 3.55 5.42
C GLU A 207 -0.68 3.78 4.01
N ALA A 208 0.06 4.46 3.16
CA ALA A 208 -0.42 4.79 1.82
C ALA A 208 -0.66 3.55 0.94
N ALA A 209 0.13 2.48 1.14
CA ALA A 209 -0.13 1.20 0.48
C ALA A 209 -1.51 0.62 0.84
N ASP A 210 -1.84 0.63 2.15
CA ASP A 210 -3.13 0.14 2.64
C ASP A 210 -4.28 1.06 2.19
N PHE A 211 -4.03 2.38 2.11
CA PHE A 211 -4.98 3.36 1.57
C PHE A 211 -5.34 3.03 0.11
N ILE A 212 -4.35 2.83 -0.76
CA ILE A 212 -4.59 2.50 -2.17
C ILE A 212 -5.32 1.14 -2.30
N THR A 213 -4.90 0.14 -1.53
CA THR A 213 -5.58 -1.16 -1.47
C THR A 213 -7.05 -0.99 -1.09
N TRP A 214 -7.33 -0.20 -0.04
CA TRP A 214 -8.70 0.09 0.39
C TRP A 214 -9.51 0.83 -0.68
N GLN A 215 -8.94 1.83 -1.34
CA GLN A 215 -9.61 2.52 -2.45
C GLN A 215 -10.02 1.54 -3.54
N LEU A 216 -9.12 0.66 -3.96
CA LEU A 216 -9.37 -0.30 -5.03
C LEU A 216 -10.46 -1.32 -4.70
N CYS A 217 -10.40 -1.94 -3.51
CA CYS A 217 -11.30 -3.06 -3.17
C CYS A 217 -12.44 -2.70 -2.20
N GLY A 218 -12.49 -1.47 -1.67
CA GLY A 218 -13.51 -1.04 -0.72
C GLY A 218 -13.42 -1.66 0.67
N THR A 219 -12.35 -2.42 0.96
CA THR A 219 -12.15 -3.12 2.24
C THR A 219 -10.90 -2.60 2.95
N LEU A 220 -11.08 -2.13 4.18
CA LEU A 220 -9.95 -1.75 5.03
C LEU A 220 -9.18 -2.98 5.47
N THR A 221 -7.93 -3.08 5.05
CA THR A 221 -6.94 -4.02 5.56
C THR A 221 -5.63 -3.30 5.86
N ARG A 222 -4.79 -3.88 6.70
CA ARG A 222 -3.42 -3.39 6.95
C ARG A 222 -2.45 -4.50 6.58
N ASN A 223 -1.47 -4.20 5.76
CA ASN A 223 -0.46 -5.20 5.45
C ASN A 223 0.47 -5.43 6.65
N SER A 224 0.84 -6.70 6.86
CA SER A 224 1.65 -7.10 8.02
C SER A 224 3.08 -6.55 7.98
N CYS A 225 3.60 -6.17 6.81
CA CYS A 225 4.92 -5.57 6.68
C CYS A 225 4.93 -4.16 7.27
N CYS A 226 4.07 -3.26 6.80
CA CYS A 226 4.00 -1.89 7.32
C CYS A 226 3.53 -1.85 8.77
N ALA A 227 2.53 -2.64 9.15
CA ALA A 227 2.08 -2.74 10.53
C ALA A 227 3.20 -3.20 11.47
N GLY A 228 3.93 -4.26 11.08
CA GLY A 228 5.02 -4.82 11.87
C GLY A 228 6.26 -3.95 11.90
N TYR A 229 6.70 -3.48 10.74
CA TYR A 229 7.96 -2.77 10.60
C TYR A 229 7.83 -1.27 10.96
N LYS A 230 6.67 -0.64 10.73
CA LYS A 230 6.50 0.81 10.86
C LYS A 230 5.53 1.26 11.95
N ALA A 231 4.63 0.36 12.42
CA ALA A 231 3.64 0.69 13.45
C ALA A 231 3.78 -0.16 14.74
N ILE A 232 4.90 -0.86 14.91
CA ILE A 232 5.25 -1.62 16.13
C ILE A 232 4.31 -2.83 16.36
N TYR A 233 3.62 -3.31 15.35
CA TYR A 233 2.79 -4.50 15.44
C TYR A 233 3.64 -5.78 15.43
N HIS A 234 3.28 -6.76 16.26
CA HIS A 234 3.90 -8.09 16.25
C HIS A 234 2.86 -9.18 16.01
N LYS A 235 3.11 -10.07 15.06
CA LYS A 235 2.14 -11.09 14.62
C LYS A 235 1.55 -11.94 15.76
N LYS A 236 2.34 -12.22 16.81
CA LYS A 236 1.89 -13.05 17.96
C LYS A 236 1.39 -12.20 19.13
N GLU A 237 1.91 -11.00 19.33
CA GLU A 237 1.71 -10.18 20.53
C GLU A 237 0.78 -8.99 20.27
N GLY A 238 0.50 -8.67 19.00
CA GLY A 238 -0.26 -7.49 18.63
C GLY A 238 0.56 -6.20 18.75
N TYR A 239 -0.11 -5.10 18.95
CA TYR A 239 0.48 -3.79 19.26
C TYR A 239 0.92 -3.73 20.75
N PRO A 240 1.79 -2.77 21.12
CA PRO A 240 2.05 -2.46 22.52
C PRO A 240 0.77 -2.19 23.32
N SER A 241 0.85 -2.32 24.64
CA SER A 241 -0.32 -2.17 25.52
C SER A 241 -0.88 -0.73 25.55
N SER A 242 -2.14 -0.59 25.91
CA SER A 242 -2.78 0.70 26.13
C SER A 242 -2.10 1.51 27.24
N GLU A 243 -1.51 0.83 28.23
CA GLU A 243 -0.71 1.45 29.31
C GLU A 243 0.60 2.03 28.79
N PHE A 244 1.23 1.40 27.80
CA PHE A 244 2.39 1.98 27.12
C PHE A 244 2.00 3.27 26.39
N PHE A 245 0.96 3.24 25.59
CA PHE A 245 0.49 4.42 24.87
C PHE A 245 0.03 5.53 25.81
N ALA A 246 -0.64 5.21 26.92
CA ALA A 246 -1.03 6.17 27.95
C ALA A 246 0.19 6.79 28.68
N ALA A 247 1.31 6.06 28.77
CA ALA A 247 2.55 6.58 29.33
C ALA A 247 3.27 7.57 28.38
N LEU A 248 3.00 7.50 27.07
CA LEU A 248 3.45 8.50 26.11
C LEU A 248 2.62 9.79 26.27
N ASP A 249 1.30 9.62 26.18
CA ASP A 249 0.29 10.66 26.37
C ASP A 249 -1.04 10.00 26.75
N PRO A 250 -1.77 10.49 27.78
CA PRO A 250 -3.07 9.94 28.15
C PRO A 250 -4.09 9.85 27.00
N ALA A 251 -4.04 10.79 26.04
CA ALA A 251 -4.93 10.80 24.87
C ALA A 251 -4.59 9.71 23.85
N LEU A 252 -3.39 9.11 23.91
CA LEU A 252 -3.01 7.98 23.05
C LEU A 252 -3.40 6.61 23.62
N ARG A 253 -3.97 6.52 24.82
CA ARG A 253 -4.32 5.25 25.49
C ARG A 253 -4.98 4.26 24.52
N ASN A 254 -5.96 4.70 23.79
CA ASN A 254 -6.77 3.87 22.90
C ASN A 254 -6.40 4.02 21.41
N VAL A 255 -5.22 4.57 21.10
CA VAL A 255 -4.81 4.89 19.71
C VAL A 255 -4.91 3.68 18.76
N VAL A 256 -4.66 2.48 19.28
CA VAL A 256 -4.75 1.25 18.47
C VAL A 256 -6.20 0.97 18.06
N GLN A 257 -7.12 0.99 19.01
CA GLN A 257 -8.54 0.70 18.77
C GLN A 257 -9.22 1.81 17.97
N GLU A 258 -8.87 3.05 18.22
CA GLU A 258 -9.53 4.22 17.64
C GLU A 258 -8.95 4.62 16.30
N LYS A 259 -7.63 4.46 16.11
CA LYS A 259 -6.91 5.04 14.94
C LYS A 259 -6.18 4.01 14.09
N LEU A 260 -5.86 2.83 14.64
CA LEU A 260 -5.13 1.76 13.94
C LEU A 260 -5.95 0.47 13.78
N SER A 261 -7.26 0.54 14.00
CA SER A 261 -8.17 -0.60 13.83
C SER A 261 -8.16 -1.12 12.38
N GLY A 262 -8.60 -2.37 12.23
CA GLY A 262 -8.65 -3.09 10.97
C GLY A 262 -7.82 -4.38 11.01
N PRO A 263 -8.17 -5.40 10.21
CA PRO A 263 -7.45 -6.66 10.17
C PRO A 263 -6.04 -6.47 9.56
N VAL A 264 -5.05 -7.09 10.20
CA VAL A 264 -3.68 -7.16 9.66
C VAL A 264 -3.55 -8.46 8.86
N VAL A 265 -3.27 -8.33 7.56
CA VAL A 265 -3.18 -9.44 6.60
C VAL A 265 -1.74 -9.67 6.13
N ALA A 266 -1.42 -10.88 5.72
CA ALA A 266 -0.11 -11.20 5.19
C ALA A 266 0.10 -10.58 3.79
N LEU A 267 1.37 -10.27 3.45
CA LEU A 267 1.72 -9.85 2.09
C LEU A 267 1.31 -10.92 1.07
N GLY A 268 0.79 -10.49 -0.07
CA GLY A 268 0.29 -11.37 -1.14
C GLY A 268 -1.06 -12.03 -0.83
N GLN A 269 -1.64 -11.78 0.34
CA GLN A 269 -3.00 -12.19 0.63
C GLN A 269 -3.99 -11.24 -0.07
N CYS A 270 -4.98 -11.83 -0.75
CA CYS A 270 -6.04 -11.05 -1.38
C CYS A 270 -6.81 -10.23 -0.33
N ALA A 271 -6.76 -8.91 -0.44
CA ALA A 271 -7.50 -7.97 0.41
C ALA A 271 -8.96 -7.85 -0.03
N GLY A 272 -9.22 -8.07 -1.31
CA GLY A 272 -10.54 -7.98 -1.92
C GLY A 272 -10.45 -8.04 -3.44
N ARG A 273 -11.53 -7.65 -4.11
CA ARG A 273 -11.60 -7.52 -5.57
C ARG A 273 -11.91 -6.07 -5.93
N LEU A 274 -11.60 -5.67 -7.15
CA LEU A 274 -11.92 -4.32 -7.61
C LEU A 274 -13.41 -3.99 -7.42
N THR A 275 -13.66 -2.82 -6.85
CA THR A 275 -15.02 -2.25 -6.85
C THR A 275 -15.46 -1.93 -8.28
N GLU A 276 -16.77 -1.87 -8.53
CA GLU A 276 -17.32 -1.48 -9.85
C GLU A 276 -16.75 -0.13 -10.32
N ARG A 277 -16.60 0.82 -9.38
CA ARG A 277 -16.01 2.14 -9.67
C ARG A 277 -14.60 2.01 -10.24
N TYR A 278 -13.72 1.27 -9.56
CA TYR A 278 -12.33 1.15 -10.00
C TYR A 278 -12.16 0.20 -11.17
N ALA A 279 -12.96 -0.85 -11.27
CA ALA A 279 -12.97 -1.72 -12.46
C ALA A 279 -13.28 -0.88 -13.71
N LYS A 280 -14.33 -0.08 -13.68
CA LYS A 280 -14.71 0.82 -14.79
C LYS A 280 -13.63 1.89 -15.06
N LEU A 281 -13.08 2.51 -14.01
CA LEU A 281 -12.08 3.58 -14.12
C LEU A 281 -10.79 3.09 -14.77
N LEU A 282 -10.37 1.88 -14.42
CA LEU A 282 -9.10 1.29 -14.85
C LEU A 282 -9.23 0.44 -16.14
N GLY A 283 -10.46 0.15 -16.59
CA GLY A 283 -10.72 -0.71 -17.74
C GLY A 283 -10.46 -2.19 -17.44
N LEU A 284 -10.71 -2.62 -16.21
CA LEU A 284 -10.48 -3.99 -15.72
C LEU A 284 -11.79 -4.66 -15.27
N SER A 285 -11.71 -5.95 -14.97
CA SER A 285 -12.84 -6.72 -14.44
C SER A 285 -13.00 -6.55 -12.92
N THR A 286 -14.24 -6.58 -12.43
CA THR A 286 -14.52 -6.70 -10.98
C THR A 286 -14.02 -8.02 -10.38
N ARG A 287 -13.63 -9.00 -11.20
CA ARG A 287 -13.00 -10.27 -10.77
C ARG A 287 -11.52 -10.11 -10.41
N THR A 288 -10.86 -9.05 -10.87
CA THR A 288 -9.45 -8.78 -10.57
C THR A 288 -9.21 -8.66 -9.07
N ALA A 289 -8.35 -9.50 -8.52
CA ALA A 289 -7.98 -9.48 -7.12
C ALA A 289 -7.06 -8.29 -6.80
N VAL A 290 -7.09 -7.80 -5.57
CA VAL A 290 -6.20 -6.75 -5.05
C VAL A 290 -5.41 -7.33 -3.87
N ALA A 291 -4.06 -7.20 -3.88
CA ALA A 291 -3.16 -7.72 -2.86
C ALA A 291 -2.08 -6.70 -2.44
#